data_8b783066a460ccf1c9ada609085746b7
#
_entry.id   8b783066a460ccf1c9ada609085746b7
#
_cell.length_a   1.000
_cell.length_b   1.000
_cell.length_c   1.000
_cell.angle_alpha   90.00
_cell.angle_beta   90.00
_cell.angle_gamma   90.00
#
_symmetry.space_group_name_H-M   'P 1'
#
loop_
_entity.id
_entity.type
_entity.pdbx_description
1 polymer ?
#
loop_
_entity_poly.entity_id
_entity_poly.type
_entity_poly.pdbx_seq_one_letter_code
_entity_poly.pdbx_strand_id
1 'polypeptide(L)'
;MEKTANQWKKLGFVLKDGAVGVERTQQFGSRYTYYTENDVRPLTEEETLQLKEKAREERRLHRILLKAFKDYEKYPEDSKIKLPLYFDERFYKKRYLPFKEKQKEVKELIEKALQKEAVPCSNPSRIIVIDIETTGFNEYHEDVLQVSVIDGDGKILLNSYVKPYYNSHWFLGEGLHYISPEMVADAPELHELIPQLKGILDSCDMMIGYNTTFVTSFLKFLDYSDKKEEDVMEDFAPIYGEWLPSLESHKWQTLGTCADYYGFDWNSMEDYVSGSLRDCYAILHCYRCMKKQAKTIMNQCRKKE
;
A
#
# COMPACT_ATOMS: atom_id res chain seq x y z
N MET A 1 22.50 -1.98 -16.44
CA MET A 1 21.65 -2.03 -15.21
C MET A 1 21.33 -3.48 -14.90
N GLU A 2 21.44 -3.91 -13.61
CA GLU A 2 21.17 -5.31 -13.23
C GLU A 2 19.79 -5.44 -12.60
N LYS A 3 19.01 -6.45 -12.99
CA LYS A 3 17.65 -6.73 -12.48
C LYS A 3 17.41 -8.24 -12.42
N THR A 4 16.47 -8.65 -11.56
CA THR A 4 16.00 -10.05 -11.58
C THR A 4 15.19 -10.35 -12.83
N ALA A 5 15.02 -11.65 -13.15
CA ALA A 5 14.20 -12.07 -14.31
C ALA A 5 12.77 -11.49 -14.24
N ASN A 6 12.17 -11.45 -13.03
CA ASN A 6 10.83 -10.90 -12.85
C ASN A 6 10.77 -9.38 -13.06
N GLN A 7 11.81 -8.64 -12.65
CA GLN A 7 11.92 -7.21 -12.90
C GLN A 7 12.08 -6.91 -14.39
N TRP A 8 12.90 -7.68 -15.09
CA TRP A 8 13.02 -7.58 -16.54
C TRP A 8 11.70 -7.88 -17.24
N LYS A 9 10.97 -8.89 -16.79
CA LYS A 9 9.66 -9.25 -17.34
C LYS A 9 8.62 -8.14 -17.18
N LYS A 10 8.61 -7.45 -16.05
CA LYS A 10 7.75 -6.27 -15.84
C LYS A 10 8.06 -5.11 -16.79
N LEU A 11 9.32 -5.01 -17.24
CA LEU A 11 9.76 -4.03 -18.23
C LEU A 11 9.55 -4.47 -19.69
N GLY A 12 8.95 -5.64 -19.91
CA GLY A 12 8.70 -6.16 -21.26
C GLY A 12 9.88 -6.94 -21.84
N PHE A 13 10.76 -7.49 -21.00
CA PHE A 13 11.91 -8.28 -21.44
C PHE A 13 11.86 -9.69 -20.87
N VAL A 14 12.46 -10.64 -21.59
CA VAL A 14 12.71 -12.02 -21.14
C VAL A 14 14.18 -12.35 -21.25
N LEU A 15 14.61 -13.35 -20.48
CA LEU A 15 15.98 -13.83 -20.57
C LEU A 15 16.23 -14.46 -21.95
N LYS A 16 17.41 -14.27 -22.51
CA LYS A 16 17.92 -14.98 -23.68
C LYS A 16 18.19 -16.44 -23.31
N ASP A 17 18.12 -17.34 -24.29
CA ASP A 17 18.51 -18.71 -24.09
C ASP A 17 19.98 -18.80 -23.64
N GLY A 18 20.24 -19.56 -22.57
CA GLY A 18 21.57 -19.69 -22.00
C GLY A 18 22.06 -18.51 -21.17
N ALA A 19 21.19 -17.52 -20.84
CA ALA A 19 21.56 -16.42 -19.96
C ALA A 19 22.01 -16.94 -18.58
N VAL A 20 23.21 -16.52 -18.14
CA VAL A 20 23.79 -16.88 -16.85
C VAL A 20 23.80 -15.62 -15.99
N GLY A 21 22.94 -15.58 -14.98
CA GLY A 21 22.89 -14.46 -14.04
C GLY A 21 23.87 -14.60 -12.89
N VAL A 22 24.07 -13.51 -12.17
CA VAL A 22 24.90 -13.46 -10.96
C VAL A 22 24.02 -13.63 -9.74
N GLU A 23 24.27 -14.67 -8.96
CA GLU A 23 23.55 -14.88 -7.69
C GLU A 23 24.10 -13.92 -6.63
N ARG A 24 23.19 -13.21 -5.97
CA ARG A 24 23.53 -12.32 -4.84
C ARG A 24 22.63 -12.64 -3.67
N THR A 25 23.24 -12.70 -2.49
CA THR A 25 22.52 -12.82 -1.23
C THR A 25 22.18 -11.42 -0.74
N GLN A 26 20.93 -11.13 -0.51
CA GLN A 26 20.51 -9.89 0.14
C GLN A 26 20.67 -9.97 1.66
N GLN A 27 20.53 -8.84 2.33
CA GLN A 27 20.85 -8.59 3.74
C GLN A 27 20.17 -9.57 4.73
N PHE A 28 19.13 -10.30 4.30
CA PHE A 28 18.39 -11.27 5.11
C PHE A 28 18.48 -12.72 4.59
N GLY A 29 19.54 -13.06 3.86
CA GLY A 29 19.80 -14.43 3.42
C GLY A 29 19.04 -14.88 2.18
N SER A 30 18.12 -14.09 1.65
CA SER A 30 17.43 -14.40 0.39
C SER A 30 18.39 -14.28 -0.79
N ARG A 31 18.41 -15.31 -1.66
CA ARG A 31 19.27 -15.35 -2.84
C ARG A 31 18.46 -15.01 -4.07
N TYR A 32 18.96 -14.07 -4.86
CA TYR A 32 18.35 -13.66 -6.13
C TYR A 32 19.42 -13.70 -7.22
N THR A 33 18.99 -14.13 -8.40
CA THR A 33 19.82 -14.10 -9.60
C THR A 33 19.52 -12.83 -10.39
N TYR A 34 20.55 -12.04 -10.63
CA TYR A 34 20.48 -10.79 -11.38
C TYR A 34 21.05 -10.97 -12.77
N TYR A 35 20.47 -10.28 -13.72
CA TYR A 35 20.80 -10.30 -15.14
C TYR A 35 21.02 -8.88 -15.64
N THR A 36 21.91 -8.72 -16.61
CA THR A 36 22.21 -7.45 -17.26
C THR A 36 21.33 -7.23 -18.50
N GLU A 37 21.42 -6.06 -19.11
CA GLU A 37 20.75 -5.75 -20.40
C GLU A 37 21.23 -6.68 -21.52
N ASN A 38 22.44 -7.23 -21.43
CA ASN A 38 22.98 -8.15 -22.41
C ASN A 38 22.33 -9.55 -22.34
N ASP A 39 21.76 -9.90 -21.21
CA ASP A 39 21.18 -11.20 -20.91
C ASP A 39 19.71 -11.29 -21.25
N VAL A 40 19.09 -10.18 -21.68
CA VAL A 40 17.67 -10.08 -21.95
C VAL A 40 17.37 -9.66 -23.39
N ARG A 41 16.17 -9.97 -23.84
CA ARG A 41 15.60 -9.47 -25.09
C ARG A 41 14.18 -8.96 -24.86
N PRO A 42 13.65 -8.08 -25.71
CA PRO A 42 12.24 -7.68 -25.65
C PRO A 42 11.34 -8.90 -25.81
N LEU A 43 10.19 -8.88 -25.14
CA LEU A 43 9.08 -9.80 -25.41
C LEU A 43 8.58 -9.59 -26.83
N THR A 44 8.29 -10.69 -27.53
CA THR A 44 7.57 -10.63 -28.81
C THR A 44 6.10 -10.26 -28.55
N GLU A 45 5.41 -9.83 -29.60
CA GLU A 45 3.96 -9.56 -29.52
C GLU A 45 3.18 -10.81 -29.08
N GLU A 46 3.56 -11.98 -29.59
CA GLU A 46 2.96 -13.25 -29.23
C GLU A 46 3.18 -13.60 -27.76
N GLU A 47 4.41 -13.51 -27.25
CA GLU A 47 4.73 -13.71 -25.83
C GLU A 47 3.99 -12.73 -24.94
N THR A 48 3.87 -11.46 -25.35
CA THR A 48 3.11 -10.45 -24.64
C THR A 48 1.62 -10.80 -24.57
N LEU A 49 1.06 -11.30 -25.68
CA LEU A 49 -0.34 -11.74 -25.74
C LEU A 49 -0.57 -12.96 -24.83
N GLN A 50 0.30 -13.96 -24.91
CA GLN A 50 0.23 -15.16 -24.06
C GLN A 50 0.29 -14.81 -22.56
N LEU A 51 1.15 -13.85 -22.15
CA LEU A 51 1.23 -13.38 -20.77
C LEU A 51 -0.05 -12.67 -20.33
N LYS A 52 -0.64 -11.85 -21.20
CA LYS A 52 -1.92 -11.17 -20.92
C LYS A 52 -3.07 -12.17 -20.78
N GLU A 53 -3.12 -13.17 -21.66
CA GLU A 53 -4.14 -14.23 -21.59
C GLU A 53 -3.99 -15.08 -20.33
N LYS A 54 -2.76 -15.48 -19.97
CA LYS A 54 -2.48 -16.20 -18.73
C LYS A 54 -2.92 -15.39 -17.50
N ALA A 55 -2.55 -14.13 -17.43
CA ALA A 55 -2.95 -13.26 -16.32
C ALA A 55 -4.47 -13.01 -16.26
N ARG A 56 -5.15 -13.00 -17.42
CA ARG A 56 -6.61 -12.90 -17.49
C ARG A 56 -7.27 -14.17 -16.96
N GLU A 57 -6.76 -15.33 -17.33
CA GLU A 57 -7.29 -16.62 -16.88
C GLU A 57 -7.04 -16.83 -15.39
N GLU A 58 -5.86 -16.50 -14.86
CA GLU A 58 -5.56 -16.55 -13.43
C GLU A 58 -6.55 -15.67 -12.62
N ARG A 59 -6.82 -14.44 -13.08
CA ARG A 59 -7.83 -13.55 -12.44
C ARG A 59 -9.24 -14.11 -12.54
N ARG A 60 -9.58 -14.76 -13.64
CA ARG A 60 -10.88 -15.43 -13.81
C ARG A 60 -11.04 -16.59 -12.83
N LEU A 61 -10.03 -17.48 -12.77
CA LEU A 61 -10.01 -18.63 -11.86
C LEU A 61 -10.07 -18.19 -10.39
N HIS A 62 -9.33 -17.15 -10.03
CA HIS A 62 -9.37 -16.60 -8.69
C HIS A 62 -10.78 -16.08 -8.30
N ARG A 63 -11.46 -15.36 -9.21
CA ARG A 63 -12.85 -14.91 -8.96
C ARG A 63 -13.83 -16.07 -8.80
N ILE A 64 -13.69 -17.13 -9.62
CA ILE A 64 -14.52 -18.33 -9.50
C ILE A 64 -14.28 -19.02 -8.16
N LEU A 65 -13.02 -19.11 -7.71
CA LEU A 65 -12.66 -19.69 -6.42
C LEU A 65 -13.26 -18.90 -5.26
N LEU A 66 -13.12 -17.57 -5.26
CA LEU A 66 -13.70 -16.71 -4.23
C LEU A 66 -15.22 -16.83 -4.16
N LYS A 67 -15.89 -16.93 -5.33
CA LYS A 67 -17.33 -17.15 -5.37
C LYS A 67 -17.69 -18.51 -4.79
N ALA A 68 -16.97 -19.56 -5.17
CA ALA A 68 -17.21 -20.92 -4.64
C ALA A 68 -17.02 -21.01 -3.12
N PHE A 69 -16.05 -20.29 -2.55
CA PHE A 69 -15.88 -20.19 -1.10
C PHE A 69 -17.08 -19.50 -0.44
N LYS A 70 -17.54 -18.38 -0.97
CA LYS A 70 -18.73 -17.68 -0.45
C LYS A 70 -19.98 -18.54 -0.51
N ASP A 71 -20.19 -19.25 -1.62
CA ASP A 71 -21.32 -20.14 -1.79
C ASP A 71 -21.27 -21.32 -0.79
N TYR A 72 -20.07 -21.90 -0.58
CA TYR A 72 -19.84 -22.98 0.39
C TYR A 72 -20.07 -22.49 1.84
N GLU A 73 -19.63 -21.30 2.20
CA GLU A 73 -19.89 -20.72 3.53
C GLU A 73 -21.39 -20.50 3.79
N LYS A 74 -22.12 -20.08 2.75
CA LYS A 74 -23.55 -19.79 2.86
C LYS A 74 -24.40 -21.06 2.97
N TYR A 75 -23.97 -22.15 2.32
CA TYR A 75 -24.72 -23.39 2.21
C TYR A 75 -23.79 -24.63 2.40
N PRO A 76 -23.20 -24.81 3.58
CA PRO A 76 -22.20 -25.85 3.80
C PRO A 76 -22.75 -27.29 3.64
N GLU A 77 -24.05 -27.47 3.82
CA GLU A 77 -24.74 -28.77 3.70
C GLU A 77 -25.33 -29.00 2.29
N ASP A 78 -25.18 -28.05 1.36
CA ASP A 78 -25.73 -28.17 0.02
C ASP A 78 -24.78 -28.91 -0.93
N SER A 79 -25.02 -30.22 -1.11
CA SER A 79 -24.28 -31.09 -2.03
C SER A 79 -24.37 -30.69 -3.51
N LYS A 80 -25.22 -29.71 -3.86
CA LYS A 80 -25.38 -29.19 -5.23
C LYS A 80 -24.38 -28.09 -5.57
N ILE A 81 -23.67 -27.54 -4.59
CA ILE A 81 -22.61 -26.57 -4.85
C ILE A 81 -21.46 -27.31 -5.54
N LYS A 82 -21.32 -27.09 -6.86
CA LYS A 82 -20.18 -27.59 -7.61
C LYS A 82 -18.95 -26.79 -7.27
N LEU A 83 -18.15 -27.29 -6.35
CA LEU A 83 -16.82 -26.73 -6.09
C LEU A 83 -15.95 -26.91 -7.32
N PRO A 84 -15.12 -25.91 -7.68
CA PRO A 84 -14.16 -26.05 -8.76
C PRO A 84 -13.25 -27.26 -8.54
N LEU A 85 -12.79 -27.91 -9.62
CA LEU A 85 -11.90 -29.08 -9.57
C LEU A 85 -10.62 -28.86 -8.76
N TYR A 86 -10.19 -27.61 -8.61
CA TYR A 86 -9.02 -27.22 -7.82
C TYR A 86 -9.38 -26.82 -6.38
N PHE A 87 -10.65 -26.99 -5.96
CA PHE A 87 -11.03 -26.78 -4.56
C PHE A 87 -10.46 -27.93 -3.73
N ASP A 88 -9.43 -27.62 -2.95
CA ASP A 88 -8.87 -28.55 -2.00
C ASP A 88 -9.53 -28.32 -0.62
N GLU A 89 -10.31 -29.30 -0.18
CA GLU A 89 -10.95 -29.29 1.14
C GLU A 89 -9.93 -29.15 2.28
N ARG A 90 -8.68 -29.67 2.09
CA ARG A 90 -7.60 -29.48 3.06
C ARG A 90 -7.15 -28.02 3.14
N PHE A 91 -7.10 -27.32 2.00
CA PHE A 91 -6.79 -25.90 1.96
C PHE A 91 -7.87 -25.09 2.66
N TYR A 92 -9.15 -25.40 2.37
CA TYR A 92 -10.28 -24.76 3.05
C TYR A 92 -10.20 -24.93 4.57
N LYS A 93 -10.11 -26.17 5.08
CA LYS A 93 -10.07 -26.46 6.51
C LYS A 93 -8.80 -25.96 7.21
N LYS A 94 -7.64 -26.02 6.57
CA LYS A 94 -6.36 -25.69 7.20
C LYS A 94 -5.96 -24.22 7.10
N ARG A 95 -6.45 -23.50 6.11
CA ARG A 95 -6.06 -22.11 5.88
C ARG A 95 -7.23 -21.15 5.89
N TYR A 96 -8.28 -21.46 5.16
CA TYR A 96 -9.39 -20.52 4.98
C TYR A 96 -10.26 -20.39 6.23
N LEU A 97 -10.69 -21.48 6.84
CA LEU A 97 -11.48 -21.43 8.09
C LEU A 97 -10.74 -20.76 9.24
N PRO A 98 -9.49 -21.14 9.57
CA PRO A 98 -8.74 -20.45 10.62
C PRO A 98 -8.56 -18.95 10.34
N PHE A 99 -8.34 -18.59 9.08
CA PHE A 99 -8.27 -17.18 8.67
C PHE A 99 -9.60 -16.45 8.93
N LYS A 100 -10.73 -17.07 8.61
CA LYS A 100 -12.06 -16.51 8.86
C LYS A 100 -12.37 -16.37 10.36
N GLU A 101 -11.99 -17.34 11.14
CA GLU A 101 -12.13 -17.29 12.60
C GLU A 101 -11.29 -16.14 13.16
N LYS A 102 -10.05 -16.00 12.70
CA LYS A 102 -9.18 -14.88 13.09
C LYS A 102 -9.73 -13.52 12.64
N GLN A 103 -10.29 -13.43 11.44
CA GLN A 103 -10.97 -12.20 10.99
C GLN A 103 -12.12 -11.80 11.92
N LYS A 104 -12.91 -12.76 12.39
CA LYS A 104 -13.99 -12.50 13.33
C LYS A 104 -13.46 -12.00 14.67
N GLU A 105 -12.45 -12.67 15.21
CA GLU A 105 -11.76 -12.26 16.45
C GLU A 105 -11.22 -10.82 16.35
N VAL A 106 -10.49 -10.52 15.26
CA VAL A 106 -9.94 -9.17 15.01
C VAL A 106 -11.04 -8.12 14.90
N LYS A 107 -12.13 -8.44 14.21
CA LYS A 107 -13.29 -7.54 14.12
C LYS A 107 -13.85 -7.21 15.52
N GLU A 108 -14.00 -8.22 16.39
CA GLU A 108 -14.47 -8.01 17.77
C GLU A 108 -13.49 -7.16 18.59
N LEU A 109 -12.17 -7.33 18.39
CA LEU A 109 -11.14 -6.49 19.02
C LEU A 109 -11.23 -5.05 18.59
N ILE A 110 -11.38 -4.81 17.27
CA ILE A 110 -11.55 -3.47 16.70
C ILE A 110 -12.84 -2.83 17.25
N GLU A 111 -13.98 -3.53 17.23
CA GLU A 111 -15.26 -3.03 17.75
C GLU A 111 -15.16 -2.64 19.23
N LYS A 112 -14.49 -3.43 20.04
CA LYS A 112 -14.22 -3.10 21.46
C LYS A 112 -13.31 -1.90 21.60
N ALA A 113 -12.29 -1.79 20.77
CA ALA A 113 -11.36 -0.65 20.80
C ALA A 113 -12.06 0.66 20.39
N LEU A 114 -12.97 0.61 19.42
CA LEU A 114 -13.78 1.75 19.00
C LEU A 114 -14.72 2.29 20.12
N GLN A 115 -15.12 1.43 21.04
CA GLN A 115 -15.94 1.82 22.21
C GLN A 115 -15.11 2.54 23.31
N LYS A 116 -13.77 2.41 23.28
CA LYS A 116 -12.90 3.13 24.23
C LYS A 116 -12.94 4.62 23.94
N GLU A 117 -12.77 5.43 24.99
CA GLU A 117 -12.60 6.86 24.84
C GLU A 117 -11.38 7.16 23.98
N ALA A 118 -11.49 8.20 23.16
CA ALA A 118 -10.36 8.70 22.38
C ALA A 118 -9.29 9.23 23.35
N VAL A 119 -8.02 8.91 23.08
CA VAL A 119 -6.91 9.51 23.80
C VAL A 119 -6.70 10.92 23.22
N PRO A 120 -6.90 11.98 24.01
CA PRO A 120 -6.76 13.34 23.51
C PRO A 120 -5.39 13.56 22.86
N CYS A 121 -5.37 14.12 21.67
CA CYS A 121 -4.13 14.45 20.99
C CYS A 121 -3.37 15.51 21.80
N SER A 122 -2.13 15.20 22.19
CA SER A 122 -1.29 16.11 22.98
C SER A 122 -0.90 17.39 22.22
N ASN A 123 -0.97 17.33 20.87
CA ASN A 123 -0.69 18.45 19.98
C ASN A 123 -1.77 18.51 18.89
N PRO A 124 -2.96 19.04 19.21
CA PRO A 124 -4.04 19.14 18.25
C PRO A 124 -3.60 19.99 17.04
N SER A 125 -3.84 19.49 15.86
CA SER A 125 -3.53 20.17 14.61
C SER A 125 -4.72 20.09 13.68
N ARG A 126 -5.03 21.20 13.01
CA ARG A 126 -6.12 21.22 12.02
C ARG A 126 -5.80 20.40 10.76
N ILE A 127 -4.52 20.13 10.52
CA ILE A 127 -4.03 19.40 9.35
C ILE A 127 -3.15 18.24 9.84
N ILE A 128 -3.43 17.05 9.35
CA ILE A 128 -2.57 15.89 9.55
C ILE A 128 -2.14 15.31 8.19
N VAL A 129 -0.97 14.68 8.18
CA VAL A 129 -0.52 13.82 7.09
C VAL A 129 -0.41 12.42 7.64
N ILE A 130 -1.00 11.45 6.96
CA ILE A 130 -1.03 10.06 7.37
C ILE A 130 -0.54 9.15 6.25
N ASP A 131 0.26 8.16 6.62
CA ASP A 131 0.68 7.09 5.73
C ASP A 131 0.83 5.77 6.49
N ILE A 132 0.79 4.64 5.78
CA ILE A 132 0.89 3.29 6.34
C ILE A 132 1.78 2.39 5.51
N GLU A 133 2.48 1.46 6.18
CA GLU A 133 3.07 0.30 5.54
C GLU A 133 2.24 -0.95 5.79
N THR A 134 2.18 -1.85 4.82
CA THR A 134 1.31 -3.04 4.87
C THR A 134 2.02 -4.28 4.36
N THR A 135 1.53 -5.46 4.70
CA THR A 135 2.03 -6.74 4.18
C THR A 135 1.72 -6.94 2.68
N GLY A 136 0.79 -6.15 2.11
CA GLY A 136 0.38 -6.18 0.72
C GLY A 136 -0.75 -5.20 0.43
N PHE A 137 -1.39 -5.34 -0.74
CA PHE A 137 -2.32 -4.32 -1.26
C PHE A 137 -3.81 -4.60 -1.01
N ASN A 138 -4.16 -5.73 -0.41
CA ASN A 138 -5.56 -6.15 -0.26
C ASN A 138 -5.98 -6.08 1.21
N GLU A 139 -6.74 -5.05 1.57
CA GLU A 139 -7.22 -4.77 2.93
C GLU A 139 -8.08 -5.89 3.56
N TYR A 140 -8.49 -6.89 2.80
CA TYR A 140 -9.23 -8.06 3.31
C TYR A 140 -8.33 -9.20 3.77
N HIS A 141 -7.07 -9.22 3.38
CA HIS A 141 -6.15 -10.34 3.60
C HIS A 141 -4.78 -9.91 4.12
N GLU A 142 -4.51 -8.60 4.04
CA GLU A 142 -3.21 -8.04 4.41
C GLU A 142 -3.32 -7.23 5.70
N ASP A 143 -2.19 -7.04 6.33
CA ASP A 143 -2.07 -6.36 7.62
C ASP A 143 -1.34 -5.03 7.48
N VAL A 144 -1.65 -4.10 8.38
CA VAL A 144 -0.84 -2.91 8.59
C VAL A 144 0.41 -3.28 9.37
N LEU A 145 1.58 -2.76 8.96
CA LEU A 145 2.88 -2.99 9.60
C LEU A 145 3.45 -1.73 10.26
N GLN A 146 3.05 -0.56 9.79
CA GLN A 146 3.41 0.72 10.39
C GLN A 146 2.30 1.74 10.12
N VAL A 147 2.05 2.60 11.08
CA VAL A 147 1.19 3.78 10.94
C VAL A 147 1.97 4.99 11.38
N SER A 148 2.03 6.00 10.53
CA SER A 148 2.66 7.28 10.84
C SER A 148 1.69 8.43 10.60
N VAL A 149 1.65 9.37 11.53
CA VAL A 149 0.88 10.59 11.42
C VAL A 149 1.75 11.75 11.90
N ILE A 150 1.86 12.78 11.07
CA ILE A 150 2.48 14.05 11.44
C ILE A 150 1.47 15.18 11.30
N ASP A 151 1.72 16.29 11.99
CA ASP A 151 0.90 17.48 11.81
C ASP A 151 1.32 18.30 10.58
N GLY A 152 0.55 19.37 10.30
CA GLY A 152 0.82 20.25 9.17
C GLY A 152 2.17 21.02 9.28
N ASP A 153 2.85 20.99 10.42
CA ASP A 153 4.17 21.58 10.64
C ASP A 153 5.30 20.55 10.63
N GLY A 154 4.96 19.26 10.53
CA GLY A 154 5.90 18.15 10.47
C GLY A 154 6.21 17.53 11.84
N LYS A 155 5.45 17.86 12.89
CA LYS A 155 5.62 17.24 14.19
C LYS A 155 4.95 15.89 14.24
N ILE A 156 5.64 14.87 14.75
CA ILE A 156 5.13 13.53 14.88
C ILE A 156 4.00 13.48 15.92
N LEU A 157 2.81 13.03 15.50
CA LEU A 157 1.65 12.76 16.35
C LEU A 157 1.56 11.26 16.70
N LEU A 158 1.89 10.41 15.74
CA LEU A 158 2.01 8.96 15.90
C LEU A 158 3.07 8.44 14.94
N ASN A 159 3.91 7.54 15.40
CA ASN A 159 4.75 6.69 14.58
C ASN A 159 4.91 5.37 15.31
N SER A 160 4.26 4.32 14.82
CA SER A 160 4.29 3.01 15.46
C SER A 160 4.37 1.90 14.43
N TYR A 161 5.25 0.96 14.67
CA TYR A 161 5.12 -0.36 14.08
C TYR A 161 3.84 -1.03 14.61
N VAL A 162 3.32 -1.97 13.83
CA VAL A 162 2.09 -2.70 14.13
C VAL A 162 2.33 -4.18 13.96
N LYS A 163 1.96 -4.95 14.97
CA LYS A 163 2.01 -6.41 14.91
C LYS A 163 0.86 -6.92 14.02
N PRO A 164 1.16 -7.66 12.96
CA PRO A 164 0.15 -8.17 12.04
C PRO A 164 -0.72 -9.25 12.68
N TYR A 165 -1.99 -9.32 12.28
CA TYR A 165 -2.96 -10.32 12.76
C TYR A 165 -2.90 -11.63 11.99
N TYR A 166 -2.73 -11.53 10.66
CA TYR A 166 -2.94 -12.64 9.71
C TYR A 166 -1.65 -13.19 9.14
N ASN A 167 -0.70 -12.30 8.85
CA ASN A 167 0.49 -12.63 8.09
C ASN A 167 1.71 -12.71 9.01
N SER A 168 2.28 -13.89 9.17
CA SER A 168 3.54 -14.08 9.89
C SER A 168 4.78 -13.87 9.01
N HIS A 169 4.58 -13.85 7.70
CA HIS A 169 5.63 -13.65 6.70
C HIS A 169 5.04 -12.89 5.52
N TRP A 170 5.75 -11.92 5.03
CA TRP A 170 5.41 -11.17 3.83
C TRP A 170 6.63 -11.02 2.94
N PHE A 171 6.38 -10.80 1.68
CA PHE A 171 7.46 -10.54 0.76
C PHE A 171 7.93 -9.10 0.99
N LEU A 172 9.16 -8.95 1.48
CA LEU A 172 9.85 -7.67 1.55
C LEU A 172 10.16 -7.24 0.10
N GLY A 173 9.10 -6.89 -0.64
CA GLY A 173 9.16 -6.67 -2.07
C GLY A 173 9.99 -5.47 -2.40
N GLU A 174 10.89 -5.69 -3.31
CA GLU A 174 11.55 -4.76 -4.21
C GLU A 174 11.17 -3.29 -3.99
N GLY A 175 11.71 -2.65 -2.92
CA GLY A 175 11.63 -1.22 -2.73
C GLY A 175 10.36 -0.65 -2.12
N LEU A 176 9.44 -1.48 -1.60
CA LEU A 176 8.22 -0.96 -0.97
C LEU A 176 8.47 -0.55 0.48
N HIS A 177 9.01 -1.44 1.30
CA HIS A 177 9.41 -1.16 2.69
C HIS A 177 10.43 -2.22 3.15
N TYR A 178 11.15 -1.94 4.23
CA TYR A 178 12.17 -2.83 4.80
C TYR A 178 11.76 -3.38 6.17
N ILE A 179 10.46 -3.43 6.47
CA ILE A 179 9.95 -3.92 7.76
C ILE A 179 9.99 -5.45 7.75
N SER A 180 10.77 -6.04 8.65
CA SER A 180 10.84 -7.50 8.83
C SER A 180 9.86 -7.98 9.91
N PRO A 181 9.51 -9.29 9.95
CA PRO A 181 8.68 -9.86 11.00
C PRO A 181 9.23 -9.61 12.42
N GLU A 182 10.56 -9.62 12.56
CA GLU A 182 11.21 -9.39 13.85
C GLU A 182 11.02 -7.96 14.35
N MET A 183 10.98 -6.97 13.44
CA MET A 183 10.79 -5.57 13.81
C MET A 183 9.41 -5.28 14.40
N VAL A 184 8.42 -6.08 14.06
CA VAL A 184 7.02 -5.90 14.50
C VAL A 184 6.57 -6.93 15.52
N ALA A 185 7.44 -7.87 15.92
CA ALA A 185 7.07 -8.99 16.79
C ALA A 185 6.52 -8.54 18.16
N ASP A 186 7.12 -7.48 18.72
CA ASP A 186 6.76 -6.91 20.02
C ASP A 186 5.98 -5.58 19.88
N ALA A 187 5.58 -5.22 18.65
CA ALA A 187 4.79 -4.02 18.43
C ALA A 187 3.34 -4.20 18.91
N PRO A 188 2.61 -3.10 19.20
CA PRO A 188 1.19 -3.17 19.50
C PRO A 188 0.40 -3.69 18.29
N GLU A 189 -0.69 -4.38 18.54
CA GLU A 189 -1.65 -4.72 17.49
C GLU A 189 -2.48 -3.48 17.11
N LEU A 190 -2.99 -3.42 15.88
CA LEU A 190 -3.66 -2.24 15.34
C LEU A 190 -4.81 -1.73 16.23
N HIS A 191 -5.58 -2.65 16.83
CA HIS A 191 -6.71 -2.26 17.72
C HIS A 191 -6.26 -1.50 18.97
N GLU A 192 -5.02 -1.67 19.41
CA GLU A 192 -4.48 -0.95 20.57
C GLU A 192 -4.18 0.52 20.25
N LEU A 193 -3.92 0.84 18.96
CA LEU A 193 -3.67 2.21 18.52
C LEU A 193 -4.95 3.00 18.20
N ILE A 194 -6.11 2.34 18.09
CA ILE A 194 -7.37 2.99 17.73
C ILE A 194 -7.73 4.18 18.63
N PRO A 195 -7.64 4.10 19.96
CA PRO A 195 -7.97 5.25 20.82
C PRO A 195 -7.09 6.49 20.54
N GLN A 196 -5.81 6.29 20.22
CA GLN A 196 -4.90 7.38 19.86
C GLN A 196 -5.20 7.92 18.47
N LEU A 197 -5.43 7.06 17.48
CA LEU A 197 -5.83 7.45 16.12
C LEU A 197 -7.13 8.25 16.13
N LYS A 198 -8.13 7.84 16.92
CA LYS A 198 -9.37 8.61 17.13
C LYS A 198 -9.08 10.01 17.65
N GLY A 199 -8.29 10.13 18.70
CA GLY A 199 -7.96 11.43 19.29
C GLY A 199 -7.20 12.36 18.34
N ILE A 200 -6.36 11.80 17.46
CA ILE A 200 -5.70 12.58 16.40
C ILE A 200 -6.72 13.04 15.36
N LEU A 201 -7.59 12.13 14.87
CA LEU A 201 -8.64 12.47 13.90
C LEU A 201 -9.62 13.50 14.48
N ASP A 202 -10.06 13.33 15.72
CA ASP A 202 -10.99 14.27 16.37
C ASP A 202 -10.40 15.69 16.48
N SER A 203 -9.07 15.81 16.45
CA SER A 203 -8.38 17.11 16.55
C SER A 203 -8.13 17.79 15.20
N CYS A 204 -8.37 17.13 14.06
CA CYS A 204 -8.08 17.69 12.74
C CYS A 204 -9.34 17.98 11.92
N ASP A 205 -9.20 18.94 10.99
CA ASP A 205 -10.23 19.26 9.97
C ASP A 205 -9.86 18.67 8.62
N MET A 206 -8.58 18.41 8.38
CA MET A 206 -8.05 17.98 7.09
C MET A 206 -7.02 16.86 7.25
N MET A 207 -7.19 15.84 6.42
CA MET A 207 -6.27 14.72 6.25
C MET A 207 -5.61 14.80 4.88
N ILE A 208 -4.29 14.68 4.84
CA ILE A 208 -3.48 14.64 3.63
C ILE A 208 -2.82 13.27 3.54
N GLY A 209 -2.79 12.68 2.35
CA GLY A 209 -2.10 11.41 2.10
C GLY A 209 -1.63 11.30 0.65
N TYR A 210 -1.03 10.16 0.35
CA TYR A 210 -0.69 9.73 -1.01
C TYR A 210 -1.43 8.43 -1.29
N ASN A 211 -2.42 8.45 -2.20
CA ASN A 211 -3.41 7.38 -2.33
C ASN A 211 -4.21 7.18 -1.04
N THR A 212 -4.93 8.22 -0.64
CA THR A 212 -5.72 8.25 0.61
C THR A 212 -6.76 7.14 0.67
N THR A 213 -7.31 6.73 -0.49
CA THR A 213 -8.22 5.58 -0.60
C THR A 213 -7.55 4.29 -0.10
N PHE A 214 -6.26 4.09 -0.37
CA PHE A 214 -5.52 2.95 0.15
C PHE A 214 -5.43 2.99 1.68
N VAL A 215 -5.01 4.12 2.25
CA VAL A 215 -4.89 4.31 3.70
C VAL A 215 -6.23 4.09 4.40
N THR A 216 -7.29 4.73 3.92
CA THR A 216 -8.63 4.64 4.52
C THR A 216 -9.25 3.26 4.35
N SER A 217 -8.90 2.50 3.31
CA SER A 217 -9.38 1.12 3.15
C SER A 217 -8.86 0.18 4.24
N PHE A 218 -7.60 0.32 4.65
CA PHE A 218 -7.02 -0.45 5.75
C PHE A 218 -7.49 0.03 7.13
N LEU A 219 -7.76 1.33 7.27
CA LEU A 219 -8.23 1.95 8.51
C LEU A 219 -9.73 2.30 8.47
N LYS A 220 -10.52 1.58 7.66
CA LYS A 220 -11.95 1.83 7.39
C LYS A 220 -12.89 1.78 8.60
N PHE A 221 -12.40 1.35 9.73
CA PHE A 221 -13.13 1.36 11.00
C PHE A 221 -13.12 2.74 11.68
N LEU A 222 -12.26 3.66 11.23
CA LEU A 222 -12.25 5.05 11.69
C LEU A 222 -13.26 5.89 10.88
N ASP A 223 -13.80 6.93 11.49
CA ASP A 223 -14.73 7.85 10.82
C ASP A 223 -13.99 9.05 10.24
N TYR A 224 -14.09 9.21 8.92
CA TYR A 224 -13.47 10.30 8.15
C TYR A 224 -14.52 11.25 7.56
N SER A 225 -15.82 11.03 7.84
CA SER A 225 -16.92 11.69 7.13
C SER A 225 -16.97 13.21 7.27
N ASP A 226 -16.41 13.74 8.35
CA ASP A 226 -16.31 15.18 8.64
C ASP A 226 -14.94 15.79 8.26
N LYS A 227 -14.04 15.00 7.67
CA LYS A 227 -12.70 15.44 7.32
C LYS A 227 -12.62 15.86 5.86
N LYS A 228 -11.93 16.97 5.62
CA LYS A 228 -11.48 17.29 4.28
C LYS A 228 -10.31 16.39 3.92
N GLU A 229 -10.42 15.68 2.82
CA GLU A 229 -9.38 14.80 2.31
C GLU A 229 -8.65 15.48 1.14
N GLU A 230 -7.32 15.43 1.15
CA GLU A 230 -6.44 15.92 0.08
C GLU A 230 -5.52 14.78 -0.34
N ASP A 231 -5.68 14.27 -1.55
CA ASP A 231 -4.85 13.21 -2.12
C ASP A 231 -3.78 13.80 -3.03
N VAL A 232 -2.53 13.79 -2.54
CA VAL A 232 -1.38 14.34 -3.28
C VAL A 232 -1.11 13.58 -4.57
N MET A 233 -1.40 12.27 -4.64
CA MET A 233 -1.23 11.47 -5.84
C MET A 233 -2.20 11.90 -6.95
N GLU A 234 -3.47 12.09 -6.60
CA GLU A 234 -4.49 12.52 -7.55
C GLU A 234 -4.25 13.95 -8.03
N ASP A 235 -3.91 14.86 -7.11
CA ASP A 235 -3.60 16.25 -7.41
C ASP A 235 -2.34 16.40 -8.26
N PHE A 236 -1.33 15.54 -8.08
CA PHE A 236 -0.08 15.57 -8.83
C PHE A 236 -0.21 15.00 -10.24
N ALA A 237 -1.07 14.04 -10.47
CA ALA A 237 -1.19 13.36 -11.76
C ALA A 237 -1.38 14.34 -12.97
N PRO A 238 -2.29 15.32 -12.93
CA PRO A 238 -2.43 16.31 -14.01
C PRO A 238 -1.25 17.31 -14.09
N ILE A 239 -0.55 17.57 -12.99
CA ILE A 239 0.63 18.43 -12.95
C ILE A 239 1.80 17.76 -13.67
N TYR A 240 1.99 16.47 -13.45
CA TYR A 240 3.00 15.67 -14.14
C TYR A 240 2.66 15.47 -15.62
N GLY A 241 1.37 15.33 -15.95
CA GLY A 241 0.84 15.45 -17.30
C GLY A 241 0.96 14.20 -18.19
N GLU A 242 1.29 13.02 -17.64
CA GLU A 242 1.30 11.76 -18.41
C GLU A 242 -0.13 11.29 -18.66
N TRP A 243 -0.66 11.50 -19.88
CA TRP A 243 -2.01 11.12 -20.25
C TRP A 243 -2.12 9.65 -20.66
N LEU A 244 -3.11 8.94 -20.15
CA LEU A 244 -3.45 7.57 -20.52
C LEU A 244 -4.74 7.53 -21.36
N PRO A 245 -4.66 7.41 -22.70
CA PRO A 245 -5.84 7.41 -23.56
C PRO A 245 -6.83 6.27 -23.24
N SER A 246 -6.34 5.12 -22.77
CA SER A 246 -7.17 3.97 -22.45
C SER A 246 -8.04 4.14 -21.20
N LEU A 247 -7.69 5.09 -20.34
CA LEU A 247 -8.41 5.41 -19.09
C LEU A 247 -9.03 6.80 -19.12
N GLU A 248 -8.80 7.58 -20.19
CA GLU A 248 -9.22 8.98 -20.33
C GLU A 248 -8.84 9.83 -19.10
N SER A 249 -7.66 9.56 -18.53
CA SER A 249 -7.17 10.20 -17.31
C SER A 249 -5.65 10.35 -17.32
N HIS A 250 -5.12 11.19 -16.41
CA HIS A 250 -3.69 11.24 -16.16
C HIS A 250 -3.25 10.04 -15.32
N LYS A 251 -2.09 9.51 -15.64
CA LYS A 251 -1.49 8.40 -14.91
C LYS A 251 -1.03 8.85 -13.53
N TRP A 252 -1.45 8.12 -12.52
CA TRP A 252 -0.92 8.30 -11.18
C TRP A 252 0.56 7.95 -11.13
N GLN A 253 1.32 8.80 -10.47
CA GLN A 253 2.76 8.64 -10.31
C GLN A 253 3.06 8.06 -8.92
N THR A 254 4.28 7.55 -8.71
CA THR A 254 4.71 7.13 -7.38
C THR A 254 5.04 8.33 -6.50
N LEU A 255 4.99 8.17 -5.17
CA LEU A 255 5.43 9.22 -4.24
C LEU A 255 6.88 9.63 -4.51
N GLY A 256 7.77 8.67 -4.82
CA GLY A 256 9.16 8.97 -5.22
C GLY A 256 9.23 9.91 -6.42
N THR A 257 8.44 9.65 -7.47
CA THR A 257 8.39 10.54 -8.65
C THR A 257 7.90 11.95 -8.29
N CYS A 258 6.87 12.05 -7.44
CA CYS A 258 6.34 13.33 -6.99
C CYS A 258 7.36 14.09 -6.12
N ALA A 259 7.98 13.41 -5.19
CA ALA A 259 9.00 13.96 -4.31
C ALA A 259 10.22 14.46 -5.08
N ASP A 260 10.72 13.68 -6.04
CA ASP A 260 11.83 14.08 -6.92
C ASP A 260 11.47 15.28 -7.78
N TYR A 261 10.24 15.33 -8.31
CA TYR A 261 9.74 16.47 -9.09
C TYR A 261 9.77 17.79 -8.30
N TYR A 262 9.46 17.72 -7.01
CA TYR A 262 9.46 18.89 -6.10
C TYR A 262 10.77 19.06 -5.34
N GLY A 263 11.79 18.25 -5.61
CA GLY A 263 13.12 18.38 -5.03
C GLY A 263 13.19 18.03 -3.55
N PHE A 264 12.41 17.03 -3.11
CA PHE A 264 12.50 16.51 -1.75
C PHE A 264 13.86 15.79 -1.55
N ASP A 265 14.58 16.17 -0.52
CA ASP A 265 15.87 15.55 -0.21
C ASP A 265 15.70 14.36 0.72
N TRP A 266 15.68 13.16 0.15
CA TRP A 266 15.57 11.91 0.88
C TRP A 266 16.74 11.64 1.85
N ASN A 267 17.90 12.29 1.66
CA ASN A 267 19.07 12.14 2.50
C ASN A 267 19.13 13.15 3.66
N SER A 268 18.21 14.12 3.68
CA SER A 268 18.14 15.11 4.76
C SER A 268 17.49 14.55 6.04
N MET A 269 16.92 13.34 5.96
CA MET A 269 16.28 12.68 7.09
C MET A 269 17.31 11.95 7.94
N GLU A 270 17.07 11.93 9.25
CA GLU A 270 17.88 11.12 10.17
C GLU A 270 17.65 9.62 9.93
N ASP A 271 18.65 8.78 10.18
CA ASP A 271 18.63 7.34 9.86
C ASP A 271 17.46 6.55 10.48
N TYR A 272 16.89 7.06 11.59
CA TYR A 272 15.73 6.44 12.24
C TYR A 272 14.39 6.77 11.56
N VAL A 273 14.36 7.72 10.63
CA VAL A 273 13.14 8.09 9.90
C VAL A 273 13.03 7.21 8.66
N SER A 274 12.19 6.18 8.73
CA SER A 274 11.99 5.20 7.65
C SER A 274 10.52 4.84 7.47
N GLY A 275 10.22 4.15 6.37
CA GLY A 275 8.87 3.68 6.06
C GLY A 275 7.86 4.83 5.98
N SER A 276 6.65 4.60 6.45
CA SER A 276 5.54 5.54 6.37
C SER A 276 5.82 6.91 7.04
N LEU A 277 6.72 6.99 8.01
CA LEU A 277 7.07 8.29 8.60
C LEU A 277 7.86 9.17 7.61
N ARG A 278 8.81 8.59 6.90
CA ARG A 278 9.56 9.29 5.84
C ARG A 278 8.64 9.72 4.72
N ASP A 279 7.70 8.86 4.36
CA ASP A 279 6.73 9.13 3.32
C ASP A 279 5.75 10.26 3.74
N CYS A 280 5.33 10.33 5.00
CA CYS A 280 4.59 11.48 5.53
C CYS A 280 5.32 12.82 5.32
N TYR A 281 6.63 12.88 5.54
CA TYR A 281 7.41 14.11 5.31
C TYR A 281 7.50 14.46 3.81
N ALA A 282 7.69 13.47 2.95
CA ALA A 282 7.70 13.67 1.51
C ALA A 282 6.33 14.16 0.99
N ILE A 283 5.24 13.56 1.48
CA ILE A 283 3.86 13.97 1.18
C ILE A 283 3.63 15.43 1.58
N LEU A 284 3.99 15.80 2.82
CA LEU A 284 3.85 17.18 3.32
C LEU A 284 4.64 18.18 2.48
N HIS A 285 5.86 17.82 2.09
CA HIS A 285 6.68 18.65 1.22
C HIS A 285 6.01 18.87 -0.15
N CYS A 286 5.61 17.79 -0.82
CA CYS A 286 4.93 17.85 -2.11
C CYS A 286 3.65 18.70 -2.03
N TYR A 287 2.80 18.45 -1.04
CA TYR A 287 1.59 19.22 -0.79
C TYR A 287 1.87 20.73 -0.68
N ARG A 288 2.86 21.12 0.15
CA ARG A 288 3.25 22.53 0.35
C ARG A 288 3.74 23.16 -0.95
N CYS A 289 4.53 22.44 -1.75
CA CYS A 289 5.03 22.90 -3.06
C CYS A 289 3.88 23.12 -4.04
N MET A 290 2.94 22.18 -4.13
CA MET A 290 1.76 22.29 -4.99
C MET A 290 0.88 23.48 -4.61
N LYS A 291 0.60 23.69 -3.33
CA LYS A 291 -0.19 24.85 -2.85
C LYS A 291 0.53 26.19 -3.13
N LYS A 292 1.85 26.23 -3.01
CA LYS A 292 2.65 27.41 -3.37
C LYS A 292 2.60 27.72 -4.85
N GLN A 293 2.73 26.67 -5.69
CA GLN A 293 2.63 26.80 -7.15
C GLN A 293 1.25 27.34 -7.57
N ALA A 294 0.17 26.76 -7.05
CA ALA A 294 -1.19 27.20 -7.32
C ALA A 294 -1.43 28.68 -6.96
N LYS A 295 -0.96 29.13 -5.77
CA LYS A 295 -1.04 30.53 -5.37
C LYS A 295 -0.28 31.46 -6.31
N THR A 296 0.88 31.04 -6.82
CA THR A 296 1.68 31.84 -7.76
C THR A 296 0.95 32.03 -9.08
N ILE A 297 0.35 30.95 -9.62
CA ILE A 297 -0.44 31.00 -10.87
C ILE A 297 -1.66 31.93 -10.70
N MET A 298 -2.41 31.78 -9.60
CA MET A 298 -3.56 32.64 -9.32
C MET A 298 -3.20 34.12 -9.22
N ASN A 299 -2.06 34.46 -8.59
CA ASN A 299 -1.60 35.83 -8.49
C ASN A 299 -1.14 36.42 -9.82
N GLN A 300 -0.60 35.59 -10.73
CA GLN A 300 -0.24 36.00 -12.09
C GLN A 300 -1.49 36.25 -12.95
N CYS A 301 -2.52 35.43 -12.82
CA CYS A 301 -3.79 35.64 -13.53
C CYS A 301 -4.46 36.96 -13.10
N ARG A 302 -4.55 37.23 -11.77
CA ARG A 302 -5.15 38.47 -11.22
C ARG A 302 -4.41 39.75 -11.62
N LYS A 303 -3.13 39.69 -12.00
CA LYS A 303 -2.35 40.85 -12.46
C LYS A 303 -2.53 41.14 -13.93
N LYS A 304 -3.15 40.23 -14.67
CA LYS A 304 -3.43 40.37 -16.11
C LYS A 304 -4.86 40.86 -16.40
N GLU A 305 -5.71 40.89 -15.40
CA GLU A 305 -7.02 41.56 -15.38
C GLU A 305 -6.87 43.01 -14.89
#